data_f9a205828279734cf058e194d49193c6
#
_entry.id   f9a205828279734cf058e194d49193c6
#
_cell.length_a   1.000
_cell.length_b   1.000
_cell.length_c   1.000
_cell.angle_alpha   90.00
_cell.angle_beta   90.00
_cell.angle_gamma   90.00
#
_symmetry.space_group_name_H-M   'P 1'
#
loop_
_entity.id
_entity.type
_entity.pdbx_description
1 polymer ?
#
loop_
_entity_poly.entity_id
_entity_poly.type
_entity_poly.pdbx_seq_one_letter_code
_entity_poly.pdbx_strand_id
1 'polypeptide(L)'
;MVGIKLDEAALARLDGAAKAAALETVEAVKTDLVSSQTMPFDTGAMQGSLHTEQFDAADESHTVLQTDGPQARRLYFHPEYNFQRGKNPNAGAAWYGPYEAGGAKESFIPDTFAARMKENVP
;
A
#
# COMPACT_ATOMS: atom_id res chain seq x y z
N MET A 1 -15.89 -10.57 -42.17
CA MET A 1 -14.88 -9.91 -41.34
C MET A 1 -15.45 -9.60 -39.96
N VAL A 2 -14.76 -9.99 -38.92
CA VAL A 2 -15.15 -9.65 -37.54
C VAL A 2 -14.49 -8.35 -37.15
N GLY A 3 -15.30 -7.39 -36.78
CA GLY A 3 -14.78 -6.10 -36.26
C GLY A 3 -14.95 -6.03 -34.76
N ILE A 4 -13.98 -5.45 -34.08
CA ILE A 4 -14.05 -5.19 -32.64
C ILE A 4 -14.17 -3.66 -32.47
N LYS A 5 -15.23 -3.25 -31.78
CA LYS A 5 -15.45 -1.86 -31.45
C LYS A 5 -15.30 -1.65 -29.95
N LEU A 6 -14.37 -0.80 -29.56
CA LEU A 6 -14.14 -0.48 -28.15
C LEU A 6 -14.91 0.79 -27.78
N ASP A 7 -15.53 0.76 -26.61
CA ASP A 7 -16.17 1.95 -26.02
C ASP A 7 -15.12 2.71 -25.21
N GLU A 8 -14.60 3.78 -25.78
CA GLU A 8 -13.58 4.59 -25.16
C GLU A 8 -14.05 5.24 -23.86
N ALA A 9 -15.33 5.61 -23.78
CA ALA A 9 -15.89 6.18 -22.56
C ALA A 9 -15.95 5.14 -21.43
N ALA A 10 -16.31 3.90 -21.75
CA ALA A 10 -16.32 2.80 -20.79
C ALA A 10 -14.89 2.47 -20.32
N LEU A 11 -13.91 2.46 -21.23
CA LEU A 11 -12.51 2.25 -20.90
C LEU A 11 -11.98 3.33 -19.99
N ALA A 12 -12.35 4.60 -20.23
CA ALA A 12 -11.94 5.71 -19.36
C ALA A 12 -12.53 5.57 -17.95
N ARG A 13 -13.78 5.11 -17.85
CA ARG A 13 -14.41 4.85 -16.53
C ARG A 13 -13.72 3.70 -15.80
N LEU A 14 -13.33 2.64 -16.50
CA LEU A 14 -12.58 1.54 -15.90
C LEU A 14 -11.20 1.96 -15.44
N ASP A 15 -10.52 2.81 -16.21
CA ASP A 15 -9.23 3.37 -15.83
C ASP A 15 -9.35 4.19 -14.54
N GLY A 16 -10.35 5.06 -14.46
CA GLY A 16 -10.63 5.84 -13.26
C GLY A 16 -10.96 4.96 -12.06
N ALA A 17 -11.75 3.90 -12.27
CA ALA A 17 -12.08 2.94 -11.22
C ALA A 17 -10.85 2.20 -10.72
N ALA A 18 -9.95 1.81 -11.61
CA ALA A 18 -8.71 1.14 -11.25
C ALA A 18 -7.78 2.03 -10.42
N LYS A 19 -7.64 3.31 -10.82
CA LYS A 19 -6.84 4.28 -10.06
C LYS A 19 -7.41 4.53 -8.67
N ALA A 20 -8.72 4.68 -8.56
CA ALA A 20 -9.39 4.86 -7.28
C ALA A 20 -9.23 3.61 -6.40
N ALA A 21 -9.41 2.42 -6.96
CA ALA A 21 -9.25 1.17 -6.23
C ALA A 21 -7.80 0.98 -5.74
N ALA A 22 -6.81 1.35 -6.55
CA ALA A 22 -5.41 1.28 -6.16
C ALA A 22 -5.12 2.21 -4.97
N LEU A 23 -5.61 3.45 -5.02
CA LEU A 23 -5.43 4.39 -3.93
C LEU A 23 -6.09 3.90 -2.64
N GLU A 24 -7.33 3.43 -2.73
CA GLU A 24 -8.05 2.89 -1.57
C GLU A 24 -7.36 1.65 -0.99
N THR A 25 -6.79 0.79 -1.85
CA THR A 25 -6.04 -0.38 -1.41
C THR A 25 -4.80 0.03 -0.63
N VAL A 26 -4.02 0.99 -1.12
CA VAL A 26 -2.82 1.47 -0.46
C VAL A 26 -3.16 2.15 0.86
N GLU A 27 -4.26 2.91 0.91
CA GLU A 27 -4.75 3.49 2.16
C GLU A 27 -5.18 2.42 3.17
N ALA A 28 -5.76 1.31 2.70
CA ALA A 28 -6.10 0.18 3.55
C ALA A 28 -4.84 -0.50 4.13
N VAL A 29 -3.79 -0.64 3.32
CA VAL A 29 -2.49 -1.16 3.80
C VAL A 29 -1.92 -0.25 4.87
N LYS A 30 -1.96 1.07 4.66
CA LYS A 30 -1.51 2.05 5.64
C LYS A 30 -2.25 1.88 6.96
N THR A 31 -3.56 1.77 6.91
CA THR A 31 -4.40 1.60 8.12
C THR A 31 -4.06 0.29 8.84
N ASP A 32 -3.93 -0.81 8.09
CA ASP A 32 -3.59 -2.11 8.68
C ASP A 32 -2.20 -2.11 9.29
N LEU A 33 -1.24 -1.48 8.62
CA LEU A 33 0.14 -1.36 9.10
C LEU A 33 0.21 -0.59 10.41
N VAL A 34 -0.46 0.54 10.50
CA VAL A 34 -0.50 1.34 11.73
C VAL A 34 -1.23 0.58 12.84
N SER A 35 -2.36 -0.06 12.52
CA SER A 35 -3.15 -0.81 13.49
C SER A 35 -2.41 -2.02 14.04
N SER A 36 -1.54 -2.66 13.25
CA SER A 36 -0.77 -3.83 13.68
C SER A 36 0.39 -3.47 14.61
N GLN A 37 0.74 -2.19 14.70
CA GLN A 37 1.79 -1.68 15.60
C GLN A 37 3.16 -2.32 15.35
N THR A 38 3.49 -2.57 14.08
CA THR A 38 4.73 -3.24 13.67
C THR A 38 5.85 -2.27 13.31
N MET A 39 5.53 -1.00 13.04
CA MET A 39 6.55 -0.01 12.71
C MET A 39 7.26 0.47 13.98
N PRO A 40 8.58 0.73 13.89
CA PRO A 40 9.30 1.34 15.00
C PRO A 40 8.67 2.68 15.41
N PHE A 41 8.46 2.89 16.68
CA PHE A 41 7.82 4.10 17.21
C PHE A 41 8.62 4.64 18.38
N ASP A 42 9.31 5.76 18.15
CA ASP A 42 9.97 6.51 19.20
C ASP A 42 9.19 7.80 19.48
N THR A 43 9.22 8.75 18.54
CA THR A 43 8.44 10.00 18.64
C THR A 43 7.13 9.93 17.85
N GLY A 44 6.96 8.91 17.02
CA GLY A 44 5.85 8.80 16.10
C GLY A 44 6.08 9.51 14.76
N ALA A 45 7.19 10.20 14.59
CA ALA A 45 7.46 10.97 13.38
C ALA A 45 7.55 10.11 12.14
N MET A 46 8.20 8.93 12.22
CA MET A 46 8.33 8.03 11.08
C MET A 46 6.99 7.42 10.70
N GLN A 47 6.22 6.90 11.67
CA GLN A 47 4.90 6.36 11.41
C GLN A 47 3.94 7.45 10.93
N GLY A 48 4.03 8.65 11.50
CA GLY A 48 3.23 9.79 11.09
C GLY A 48 3.58 10.31 9.70
N SER A 49 4.77 9.99 9.16
CA SER A 49 5.18 10.37 7.81
C SER A 49 4.62 9.45 6.73
N LEU A 50 3.95 8.36 7.09
CA LEU A 50 3.31 7.46 6.12
C LEU A 50 2.36 8.26 5.22
N HIS A 51 2.58 8.17 3.92
CA HIS A 51 1.74 8.86 2.94
C HIS A 51 1.69 8.07 1.65
N THR A 52 0.67 8.36 0.86
CA THR A 52 0.47 7.74 -0.45
C THR A 52 0.77 8.75 -1.54
N GLU A 53 1.39 8.27 -2.63
CA GLU A 53 1.58 9.06 -3.83
C GLU A 53 1.14 8.24 -5.04
N GLN A 54 0.61 8.90 -6.06
CA GLN A 54 0.17 8.26 -7.27
C GLN A 54 0.89 8.89 -8.46
N PHE A 55 1.53 8.02 -9.25
CA PHE A 55 2.31 8.43 -10.44
C PHE A 55 1.68 7.80 -11.66
N ASP A 56 1.27 8.64 -12.61
CA ASP A 56 0.65 8.20 -13.85
C ASP A 56 1.62 8.34 -15.02
N ALA A 57 1.75 7.29 -15.81
CA ALA A 57 2.41 7.28 -17.11
C ALA A 57 1.37 7.04 -18.21
N ALA A 58 1.80 7.07 -19.49
CA ALA A 58 0.88 6.95 -20.61
C ALA A 58 0.08 5.63 -20.60
N ASP A 59 0.70 4.54 -20.14
CA ASP A 59 0.14 3.19 -20.20
C ASP A 59 0.08 2.50 -18.84
N GLU A 60 0.49 3.19 -17.75
CA GLU A 60 0.47 2.60 -16.42
C GLU A 60 0.28 3.65 -15.33
N SER A 61 -0.18 3.21 -14.17
CA SER A 61 -0.31 4.05 -12.98
C SER A 61 0.25 3.30 -11.77
N HIS A 62 1.03 4.00 -10.97
CA HIS A 62 1.61 3.46 -9.75
C HIS A 62 1.11 4.22 -8.54
N THR A 63 0.56 3.49 -7.58
CA THR A 63 0.22 4.04 -6.27
C THR A 63 1.18 3.45 -5.25
N VAL A 64 1.87 4.29 -4.51
CA VAL A 64 2.89 3.85 -3.56
C VAL A 64 2.60 4.37 -2.16
N LEU A 65 2.97 3.59 -1.16
CA LEU A 65 2.97 3.98 0.24
C LEU A 65 4.41 4.24 0.66
N GLN A 66 4.68 5.41 1.18
CA GLN A 66 6.04 5.84 1.53
C GLN A 66 6.12 6.29 2.98
N THR A 67 7.28 6.07 3.58
CA THR A 67 7.67 6.66 4.86
C THR A 67 8.85 7.59 4.63
N ASP A 68 8.82 8.76 5.27
CA ASP A 68 9.91 9.71 5.23
C ASP A 68 10.81 9.54 6.46
N GLY A 69 12.00 10.11 6.37
CA GLY A 69 12.95 10.14 7.46
C GLY A 69 14.21 9.33 7.16
N PRO A 70 15.36 9.80 7.63
CA PRO A 70 16.64 9.18 7.32
C PRO A 70 16.83 7.80 7.96
N GLN A 71 16.03 7.46 8.96
CA GLN A 71 16.16 6.23 9.73
C GLN A 71 15.34 5.07 9.15
N ALA A 72 14.31 5.36 8.33
CA ALA A 72 13.35 4.35 7.89
C ALA A 72 14.03 3.18 7.17
N ARG A 73 14.86 3.46 6.20
CA ARG A 73 15.57 2.42 5.44
C ARG A 73 16.48 1.58 6.33
N ARG A 74 17.22 2.22 7.23
CA ARG A 74 18.14 1.52 8.12
C ARG A 74 17.39 0.60 9.07
N LEU A 75 16.32 1.09 9.68
CA LEU A 75 15.51 0.29 10.59
C LEU A 75 14.80 -0.85 9.88
N TYR A 76 14.39 -0.64 8.64
CA TYR A 76 13.70 -1.65 7.86
C TYR A 76 14.57 -2.87 7.57
N PHE A 77 15.85 -2.68 7.32
CA PHE A 77 16.77 -3.74 6.89
C PHE A 77 17.66 -4.30 8.01
N HIS A 78 17.44 -3.89 9.28
CA HIS A 78 18.27 -4.31 10.41
C HIS A 78 17.44 -4.97 11.52
N PRO A 79 17.03 -6.25 11.33
CA PRO A 79 16.21 -6.94 12.33
C PRO A 79 16.93 -7.18 13.67
N GLU A 80 18.26 -7.08 13.69
CA GLU A 80 19.08 -7.27 14.89
C GLU A 80 19.03 -6.07 15.85
N TYR A 81 18.49 -4.94 15.43
CA TYR A 81 18.39 -3.75 16.28
C TYR A 81 17.38 -3.98 17.41
N ASN A 82 17.65 -3.34 18.54
CA ASN A 82 16.77 -3.40 19.70
C ASN A 82 15.66 -2.34 19.57
N PHE A 83 14.52 -2.74 19.00
CA PHE A 83 13.40 -1.84 18.77
C PHE A 83 12.64 -1.56 20.06
N GLN A 84 12.24 -0.29 20.26
CA GLN A 84 11.36 0.08 21.36
C GLN A 84 9.96 -0.44 21.11
N ARG A 85 9.39 -1.12 22.10
CA ARG A 85 8.07 -1.75 22.01
C ARG A 85 7.06 -1.18 22.99
N GLY A 86 7.37 -0.04 23.60
CA GLY A 86 6.47 0.60 24.56
C GLY A 86 5.16 1.07 23.96
N LYS A 87 5.22 1.70 22.78
CA LYS A 87 4.03 2.20 22.08
C LYS A 87 3.55 1.25 20.99
N ASN A 88 4.49 0.66 20.23
CA ASN A 88 4.17 -0.36 19.23
C ASN A 88 4.78 -1.68 19.70
N PRO A 89 4.01 -2.55 20.37
CA PRO A 89 4.55 -3.77 20.97
C PRO A 89 5.09 -4.78 19.95
N ASN A 90 4.67 -4.68 18.70
CA ASN A 90 5.13 -5.55 17.62
C ASN A 90 6.21 -4.91 16.76
N ALA A 91 6.81 -3.81 17.20
CA ALA A 91 7.80 -3.06 16.43
C ALA A 91 9.00 -3.95 16.05
N GLY A 92 9.44 -3.82 14.81
CA GLY A 92 10.57 -4.55 14.28
C GLY A 92 10.90 -4.07 12.88
N ALA A 93 11.81 -4.79 12.22
CA ALA A 93 12.20 -4.51 10.84
C ALA A 93 11.21 -5.10 9.84
N ALA A 94 11.39 -4.78 8.56
CA ALA A 94 10.66 -5.38 7.44
C ALA A 94 9.13 -5.36 7.62
N TRP A 95 8.57 -4.23 8.04
CA TRP A 95 7.15 -4.11 8.35
C TRP A 95 6.22 -4.26 7.14
N TYR A 96 6.72 -4.14 5.91
CA TYR A 96 5.94 -4.46 4.72
C TYR A 96 5.97 -5.94 4.35
N GLY A 97 6.84 -6.73 4.98
CA GLY A 97 7.03 -8.15 4.68
C GLY A 97 5.76 -8.99 4.70
N PRO A 98 4.84 -8.79 5.65
CA PRO A 98 3.59 -9.56 5.68
C PRO A 98 2.74 -9.45 4.41
N TYR A 99 2.86 -8.34 3.67
CA TYR A 99 2.08 -8.08 2.46
C TYR A 99 2.74 -8.61 1.19
N GLU A 100 3.98 -9.06 1.28
CA GLU A 100 4.73 -9.60 0.15
C GLU A 100 4.41 -11.09 -0.06
N ALA A 101 4.82 -11.62 -1.20
CA ALA A 101 4.66 -13.04 -1.51
C ALA A 101 5.31 -13.90 -0.42
N GLY A 102 4.57 -14.88 0.10
CA GLY A 102 5.00 -15.72 1.21
C GLY A 102 4.76 -15.14 2.59
N GLY A 103 4.33 -13.89 2.70
CA GLY A 103 3.99 -13.26 3.98
C GLY A 103 2.62 -13.67 4.49
N ALA A 104 2.38 -13.44 5.80
CA ALA A 104 1.13 -13.83 6.44
C ALA A 104 -0.11 -13.13 5.87
N LYS A 105 0.09 -11.96 5.24
CA LYS A 105 -0.99 -11.14 4.65
C LYS A 105 -0.81 -10.99 3.14
N GLU A 106 -0.24 -11.99 2.47
CA GLU A 106 0.07 -11.88 1.04
C GLU A 106 -1.18 -11.67 0.16
N SER A 107 -2.34 -12.13 0.61
CA SER A 107 -3.60 -11.95 -0.13
C SER A 107 -4.28 -10.60 0.15
N PHE A 108 -3.80 -9.84 1.13
CA PHE A 108 -4.47 -8.59 1.57
C PHE A 108 -4.59 -7.59 0.42
N ILE A 109 -3.50 -7.32 -0.28
CA ILE A 109 -3.50 -6.33 -1.37
C ILE A 109 -4.36 -6.77 -2.54
N PRO A 110 -4.16 -7.97 -3.13
CA PRO A 110 -5.00 -8.38 -4.26
C PRO A 110 -6.48 -8.51 -3.89
N ASP A 111 -6.81 -9.02 -2.72
CA ASP A 111 -8.20 -9.16 -2.28
C ASP A 111 -8.86 -7.81 -2.04
N THR A 112 -8.16 -6.89 -1.41
CA THR A 112 -8.65 -5.52 -1.18
C THR A 112 -8.83 -4.80 -2.51
N PHE A 113 -7.87 -4.90 -3.41
CA PHE A 113 -7.97 -4.28 -4.74
C PHE A 113 -9.18 -4.81 -5.50
N ALA A 114 -9.40 -6.12 -5.49
CA ALA A 114 -10.55 -6.72 -6.17
C ALA A 114 -11.87 -6.20 -5.60
N ALA A 115 -11.98 -6.11 -4.27
CA ALA A 115 -13.19 -5.59 -3.61
C ALA A 115 -13.43 -4.12 -3.94
N ARG A 116 -12.38 -3.29 -3.90
CA ARG A 116 -12.49 -1.86 -4.22
C ARG A 116 -12.78 -1.63 -5.70
N MET A 117 -12.19 -2.44 -6.57
CA MET A 117 -12.48 -2.37 -8.01
C MET A 117 -13.95 -2.65 -8.28
N LYS A 118 -14.50 -3.67 -7.62
CA LYS A 118 -15.91 -4.03 -7.74
C LYS A 118 -16.85 -2.90 -7.29
N GLU A 119 -16.49 -2.18 -6.23
CA GLU A 119 -17.25 -1.04 -5.72
C GLU A 119 -17.18 0.17 -6.65
N ASN A 120 -16.04 0.39 -7.32
CA ASN A 120 -15.80 1.57 -8.13
C ASN A 120 -16.21 1.40 -9.59
N VAL A 121 -16.42 0.19 -10.07
CA VAL A 121 -16.90 -0.05 -11.44
C VAL A 121 -18.37 0.34 -11.52
N PRO A 122 -18.73 1.23 -12.48
CA PRO A 122 -20.11 1.69 -12.64
C PRO A 122 -21.06 0.59 -13.13
#